data_6cac24ba6c4a4881e93e90b7f2063bbd
#
_entry.id   6cac24ba6c4a4881e93e90b7f2063bbd
#
_cell.length_a   1.000
_cell.length_b   1.000
_cell.length_c   1.000
_cell.angle_alpha   90.00
_cell.angle_beta   90.00
_cell.angle_gamma   90.00
#
_symmetry.space_group_name_H-M   'P 1'
#
loop_
_entity.id
_entity.type
_entity.pdbx_description
1 polymer ?
#
loop_
_entity_poly.entity_id
_entity_poly.type
_entity_poly.pdbx_seq_one_letter_code
_entity_poly.pdbx_strand_id
1 'polypeptide(L)'
;MDISELQRIYAGHPNTKGLAALLEDSSVRTIFLGGLHASAAALFVSSFLRENKQTFVFVLGDLEEAGYFYHDLTQVNGDEHILFFPSSYRRAVKYGQKDAANEILRTEVLSRLQKGDPLCVVTYPEALAEKVVSQEVLMDKTLKLGVGEHVDTEFITEVLAGYGFEHVDYVYEPGQYAVRGSIIDVFSFASEYPYRIDFFGDEVDSIRTFEVENQLSKEKKQSIAIVPELTNAADKSGVSFFEFIPRETVLAMKDFLWVRERIQVVREEALSPQALAAYEGEKTELMNLELKLIDGAEFTVRALDFKRIEFGNKPTGTPQATLAFDTTVQPIFHKNFDLVSTSFTDYQKRGYTLYICTDSEKQAKRLKDIFEERGDHITFIPVNKTLHEGFTDNVLKSCFFTDHQIFDRFHKYNLRSDKARSGKVALTLKELSQFEPGDFVVHICLLYTSPSPRDA
;
A
#
# COMPACT_ATOMS: atom_id res chain seq x y z
N MET A 1 -16.52 -18.57 6.71
CA MET A 1 -15.08 -18.87 6.66
C MET A 1 -14.32 -17.55 6.72
N ASP A 2 -13.26 -17.48 7.51
CA ASP A 2 -12.40 -16.30 7.51
C ASP A 2 -11.49 -16.27 6.27
N ILE A 3 -11.23 -15.08 5.68
CA ILE A 3 -10.40 -14.98 4.47
C ILE A 3 -8.97 -15.48 4.74
N SER A 4 -8.45 -15.34 5.95
CA SER A 4 -7.14 -15.85 6.34
C SER A 4 -7.02 -17.38 6.23
N GLU A 5 -8.14 -18.10 6.23
CA GLU A 5 -8.13 -19.55 6.03
C GLU A 5 -7.80 -19.94 4.58
N LEU A 6 -8.00 -19.02 3.62
CA LEU A 6 -7.58 -19.23 2.23
C LEU A 6 -6.06 -19.42 2.12
N GLN A 7 -5.28 -18.80 2.99
CA GLN A 7 -3.83 -19.03 3.05
C GLN A 7 -3.48 -20.50 3.26
N ARG A 8 -4.23 -21.20 4.14
CA ARG A 8 -3.98 -22.61 4.44
C ARG A 8 -4.26 -23.48 3.22
N ILE A 9 -5.27 -23.14 2.42
CA ILE A 9 -5.58 -23.84 1.18
C ILE A 9 -4.42 -23.69 0.21
N TYR A 10 -3.92 -22.48 0.02
CA TYR A 10 -2.78 -22.20 -0.85
C TYR A 10 -1.43 -22.68 -0.30
N ALA A 11 -1.25 -22.76 1.00
CA ALA A 11 -0.06 -23.38 1.60
C ALA A 11 0.08 -24.87 1.21
N GLY A 12 -1.04 -25.53 0.87
CA GLY A 12 -1.07 -26.88 0.31
C GLY A 12 -0.70 -26.97 -1.18
N HIS A 13 -0.57 -25.84 -1.89
CA HIS A 13 -0.22 -25.84 -3.29
C HIS A 13 1.21 -26.35 -3.52
N PRO A 14 1.47 -27.27 -4.48
CA PRO A 14 2.79 -27.86 -4.71
C PRO A 14 3.90 -26.82 -4.91
N ASN A 15 3.60 -25.70 -5.58
CA ASN A 15 4.55 -24.65 -5.89
C ASN A 15 4.96 -23.81 -4.67
N THR A 16 4.25 -23.86 -3.54
CA THR A 16 4.63 -23.14 -2.32
C THR A 16 5.96 -23.66 -1.77
N LYS A 17 6.10 -24.97 -1.67
CA LYS A 17 7.38 -25.61 -1.27
C LYS A 17 8.45 -25.43 -2.33
N GLY A 18 8.08 -25.49 -3.62
CA GLY A 18 9.00 -25.26 -4.73
C GLY A 18 9.61 -23.86 -4.69
N LEU A 19 8.79 -22.83 -4.46
CA LEU A 19 9.29 -21.46 -4.34
C LEU A 19 10.21 -21.29 -3.12
N ALA A 20 9.83 -21.82 -1.96
CA ALA A 20 10.67 -21.77 -0.77
C ALA A 20 12.06 -22.33 -1.02
N ALA A 21 12.16 -23.52 -1.61
CA ALA A 21 13.46 -24.14 -1.95
C ALA A 21 14.27 -23.31 -2.95
N LEU A 22 13.63 -22.71 -3.97
CA LEU A 22 14.31 -21.84 -4.95
C LEU A 22 14.81 -20.53 -4.33
N LEU A 23 14.12 -20.03 -3.32
CA LEU A 23 14.55 -18.81 -2.62
C LEU A 23 15.75 -19.07 -1.70
N GLU A 24 15.85 -20.24 -1.10
CA GLU A 24 17.01 -20.67 -0.29
C GLU A 24 18.24 -20.98 -1.15
N ASP A 25 18.04 -21.42 -2.41
CA ASP A 25 19.16 -21.73 -3.31
C ASP A 25 19.83 -20.44 -3.83
N SER A 26 21.03 -20.16 -3.34
CA SER A 26 21.81 -18.98 -3.72
C SER A 26 22.27 -18.98 -5.20
N SER A 27 22.28 -20.14 -5.86
CA SER A 27 22.63 -20.26 -7.28
C SER A 27 21.51 -19.79 -8.21
N VAL A 28 20.27 -19.79 -7.72
CA VAL A 28 19.08 -19.33 -8.47
C VAL A 28 18.86 -17.85 -8.24
N ARG A 29 18.99 -17.05 -9.28
CA ARG A 29 18.82 -15.59 -9.24
C ARG A 29 17.52 -15.11 -9.89
N THR A 30 16.98 -15.90 -10.83
CA THR A 30 15.79 -15.52 -11.60
C THR A 30 14.78 -16.65 -11.61
N ILE A 31 13.58 -16.37 -11.13
CA ILE A 31 12.45 -17.30 -11.01
C ILE A 31 11.27 -16.72 -11.79
N PHE A 32 10.58 -17.53 -12.56
CA PHE A 32 9.34 -17.15 -13.22
C PHE A 32 8.15 -17.92 -12.64
N LEU A 33 7.09 -17.19 -12.28
CA LEU A 33 5.81 -17.74 -11.85
C LEU A 33 4.80 -17.53 -12.98
N GLY A 34 4.59 -18.55 -13.80
CA GLY A 34 3.70 -18.49 -14.96
C GLY A 34 2.30 -18.98 -14.65
N GLY A 35 1.26 -18.30 -15.20
CA GLY A 35 -0.12 -18.75 -15.10
C GLY A 35 -0.89 -18.32 -13.86
N LEU A 36 -0.39 -17.33 -13.10
CA LEU A 36 -1.14 -16.68 -12.02
C LEU A 36 -1.99 -15.55 -12.62
N HIS A 37 -3.32 -15.68 -12.55
CA HIS A 37 -4.27 -14.71 -13.07
C HIS A 37 -5.10 -14.08 -11.94
N ALA A 38 -5.58 -12.86 -12.15
CA ALA A 38 -6.43 -12.14 -11.20
C ALA A 38 -5.79 -12.10 -9.79
N SER A 39 -6.57 -12.26 -8.72
CA SER A 39 -6.04 -12.26 -7.35
C SER A 39 -5.28 -13.54 -6.95
N ALA A 40 -5.08 -14.50 -7.88
CA ALA A 40 -4.30 -15.71 -7.60
C ALA A 40 -2.87 -15.41 -7.17
N ALA A 41 -2.23 -14.40 -7.78
CA ALA A 41 -0.88 -13.99 -7.41
C ALA A 41 -0.83 -13.48 -5.95
N ALA A 42 -1.78 -12.62 -5.55
CA ALA A 42 -1.85 -12.09 -4.20
C ALA A 42 -2.12 -13.21 -3.17
N LEU A 43 -3.04 -14.12 -3.48
CA LEU A 43 -3.36 -15.22 -2.57
C LEU A 43 -2.22 -16.22 -2.43
N PHE A 44 -1.52 -16.57 -3.53
CA PHE A 44 -0.31 -17.39 -3.48
C PHE A 44 0.79 -16.74 -2.64
N VAL A 45 1.08 -15.47 -2.89
CA VAL A 45 2.06 -14.69 -2.13
C VAL A 45 1.68 -14.64 -0.65
N SER A 46 0.41 -14.43 -0.33
CA SER A 46 -0.10 -14.43 1.05
C SER A 46 0.24 -15.72 1.81
N SER A 47 0.10 -16.87 1.16
CA SER A 47 0.39 -18.17 1.77
C SER A 47 1.87 -18.36 2.08
N PHE A 48 2.72 -17.70 1.29
CA PHE A 48 4.17 -17.79 1.38
C PHE A 48 4.78 -16.80 2.38
N LEU A 49 4.27 -15.56 2.42
CA LEU A 49 4.80 -14.49 3.28
C LEU A 49 4.72 -14.83 4.78
N ARG A 50 3.74 -15.61 5.18
CA ARG A 50 3.54 -15.97 6.60
C ARG A 50 4.73 -16.70 7.23
N GLU A 51 5.39 -17.54 6.47
CA GLU A 51 6.50 -18.39 6.95
C GLU A 51 7.87 -17.83 6.58
N ASN A 52 7.92 -16.88 5.66
CA ASN A 52 9.16 -16.32 5.15
C ASN A 52 9.50 -15.00 5.86
N LYS A 53 10.75 -14.92 6.36
CA LYS A 53 11.28 -13.75 7.07
C LYS A 53 12.13 -12.83 6.19
N GLN A 54 12.11 -13.01 4.88
CA GLN A 54 12.80 -12.13 3.94
C GLN A 54 11.95 -10.89 3.62
N THR A 55 12.62 -9.81 3.28
CA THR A 55 11.96 -8.64 2.71
C THR A 55 11.66 -8.88 1.24
N PHE A 56 10.42 -8.57 0.83
CA PHE A 56 9.96 -8.61 -0.55
C PHE A 56 9.56 -7.22 -1.03
N VAL A 57 9.92 -6.90 -2.27
CA VAL A 57 9.42 -5.71 -2.96
C VAL A 57 8.67 -6.17 -4.20
N PHE A 58 7.36 -5.97 -4.21
CA PHE A 58 6.46 -6.26 -5.35
C PHE A 58 6.28 -5.00 -6.19
N VAL A 59 6.69 -5.08 -7.45
CA VAL A 59 6.56 -3.99 -8.42
C VAL A 59 5.49 -4.36 -9.43
N LEU A 60 4.32 -3.72 -9.35
CA LEU A 60 3.20 -3.92 -10.26
C LEU A 60 3.29 -2.94 -11.44
N GLY A 61 2.36 -3.03 -12.38
CA GLY A 61 2.40 -2.26 -13.61
C GLY A 61 2.17 -0.76 -13.44
N ASP A 62 1.30 -0.39 -12.50
CA ASP A 62 0.92 1.00 -12.19
C ASP A 62 0.34 1.11 -10.77
N LEU A 63 -0.06 2.33 -10.39
CA LEU A 63 -0.65 2.65 -9.09
C LEU A 63 -1.93 1.83 -8.81
N GLU A 64 -2.79 1.66 -9.81
CA GLU A 64 -4.09 1.00 -9.65
C GLU A 64 -3.89 -0.49 -9.39
N GLU A 65 -3.08 -1.15 -10.21
CA GLU A 65 -2.75 -2.56 -10.03
C GLU A 65 -2.02 -2.81 -8.69
N ALA A 66 -1.07 -1.95 -8.34
CA ALA A 66 -0.38 -2.02 -7.06
C ALA A 66 -1.34 -1.83 -5.87
N GLY A 67 -2.30 -0.91 -5.99
CA GLY A 67 -3.32 -0.67 -4.98
C GLY A 67 -4.20 -1.88 -4.74
N TYR A 68 -4.68 -2.55 -5.79
CA TYR A 68 -5.48 -3.76 -5.66
C TYR A 68 -4.68 -4.94 -5.12
N PHE A 69 -3.44 -5.13 -5.58
CA PHE A 69 -2.56 -6.18 -5.07
C PHE A 69 -2.25 -5.98 -3.57
N TYR A 70 -1.95 -4.75 -3.16
CA TYR A 70 -1.77 -4.39 -1.76
C TYR A 70 -3.04 -4.66 -0.94
N HIS A 71 -4.21 -4.27 -1.47
CA HIS A 71 -5.49 -4.52 -0.81
C HIS A 71 -5.72 -6.01 -0.58
N ASP A 72 -5.57 -6.84 -1.59
CA ASP A 72 -5.75 -8.29 -1.48
C ASP A 72 -4.79 -8.90 -0.44
N LEU A 73 -3.52 -8.52 -0.47
CA LEU A 73 -2.53 -8.97 0.51
C LEU A 73 -2.93 -8.60 1.94
N THR A 74 -3.35 -7.35 2.15
CA THR A 74 -3.72 -6.86 3.50
C THR A 74 -5.04 -7.45 3.99
N GLN A 75 -5.99 -7.75 3.11
CA GLN A 75 -7.22 -8.46 3.50
C GLN A 75 -6.91 -9.85 4.07
N VAL A 76 -5.94 -10.55 3.50
CA VAL A 76 -5.60 -11.93 3.87
C VAL A 76 -4.62 -12.00 5.03
N ASN A 77 -3.58 -11.16 5.05
CA ASN A 77 -2.47 -11.22 6.02
C ASN A 77 -2.57 -10.20 7.17
N GLY A 78 -3.49 -9.23 7.08
CA GLY A 78 -3.38 -8.01 7.89
C GLY A 78 -2.35 -7.04 7.32
N ASP A 79 -2.23 -5.89 7.94
CA ASP A 79 -1.44 -4.76 7.41
C ASP A 79 -0.14 -4.48 8.19
N GLU A 80 0.19 -5.31 9.19
CA GLU A 80 1.34 -5.07 10.07
C GLU A 80 2.69 -5.13 9.33
N HIS A 81 2.87 -6.08 8.41
CA HIS A 81 4.12 -6.30 7.67
C HIS A 81 3.99 -6.05 6.17
N ILE A 82 2.82 -5.61 5.70
CA ILE A 82 2.56 -5.29 4.30
C ILE A 82 2.40 -3.79 4.18
N LEU A 83 3.32 -3.16 3.45
CA LEU A 83 3.37 -1.71 3.30
C LEU A 83 3.25 -1.29 1.83
N PHE A 84 2.68 -0.13 1.61
CA PHE A 84 2.56 0.47 0.30
C PHE A 84 3.55 1.61 0.14
N PHE A 85 4.35 1.58 -0.93
CA PHE A 85 5.34 2.61 -1.24
C PHE A 85 4.91 3.37 -2.51
N PRO A 86 4.17 4.48 -2.36
CA PRO A 86 3.67 5.28 -3.48
C PRO A 86 4.71 6.28 -4.01
N SER A 87 4.41 6.88 -5.17
CA SER A 87 5.07 8.11 -5.61
C SER A 87 4.73 9.27 -4.66
N SER A 88 5.68 10.17 -4.43
CA SER A 88 5.47 11.37 -3.61
C SER A 88 4.54 12.38 -4.28
N TYR A 89 4.33 12.29 -5.58
CA TYR A 89 3.53 13.22 -6.36
C TYR A 89 2.10 12.70 -6.61
N ARG A 90 1.13 13.61 -6.63
CA ARG A 90 -0.29 13.28 -6.85
C ARG A 90 -0.60 12.71 -8.23
N ARG A 91 0.15 13.13 -9.27
CA ARG A 91 0.05 12.65 -10.66
C ARG A 91 1.41 12.76 -11.32
N ALA A 92 1.76 11.80 -12.16
CA ALA A 92 2.98 11.78 -12.95
C ALA A 92 3.22 13.04 -13.82
N VAL A 93 2.18 13.84 -14.09
CA VAL A 93 2.23 15.04 -14.94
C VAL A 93 2.44 16.35 -14.16
N LYS A 94 2.40 16.32 -12.82
CA LYS A 94 2.58 17.53 -11.98
C LYS A 94 3.61 17.25 -10.87
N TYR A 95 4.87 17.24 -11.26
CA TYR A 95 6.01 17.10 -10.34
C TYR A 95 6.22 18.31 -9.40
N GLY A 96 5.23 19.13 -9.15
CA GLY A 96 5.30 20.26 -8.22
C GLY A 96 4.32 20.16 -7.05
N GLN A 97 3.39 19.19 -7.07
CA GLN A 97 2.41 19.04 -6.00
C GLN A 97 2.62 17.71 -5.28
N LYS A 98 3.34 17.75 -4.17
CA LYS A 98 3.53 16.62 -3.27
C LYS A 98 2.24 16.26 -2.54
N ASP A 99 2.05 14.98 -2.28
CA ASP A 99 0.95 14.47 -1.47
C ASP A 99 1.47 14.05 -0.09
N ALA A 100 1.15 14.83 0.93
CA ALA A 100 1.60 14.57 2.31
C ALA A 100 1.20 13.16 2.82
N ALA A 101 0.08 12.62 2.35
CA ALA A 101 -0.32 11.27 2.71
C ALA A 101 0.58 10.20 2.08
N ASN A 102 1.06 10.43 0.85
CA ASN A 102 2.03 9.55 0.22
C ASN A 102 3.41 9.64 0.89
N GLU A 103 3.81 10.83 1.34
CA GLU A 103 5.07 11.02 2.09
C GLU A 103 5.08 10.23 3.40
N ILE A 104 3.95 10.16 4.11
CA ILE A 104 3.81 9.33 5.31
C ILE A 104 4.08 7.86 4.98
N LEU A 105 3.43 7.33 3.95
CA LEU A 105 3.61 5.93 3.54
C LEU A 105 5.05 5.64 3.12
N ARG A 106 5.68 6.54 2.37
CA ARG A 106 7.10 6.41 1.98
C ARG A 106 8.02 6.41 3.21
N THR A 107 7.82 7.38 4.11
CA THR A 107 8.62 7.51 5.32
C THR A 107 8.44 6.31 6.26
N GLU A 108 7.23 5.78 6.39
CA GLU A 108 6.97 4.55 7.14
C GLU A 108 7.76 3.36 6.59
N VAL A 109 7.72 3.15 5.27
CA VAL A 109 8.48 2.06 4.61
C VAL A 109 9.98 2.22 4.88
N LEU A 110 10.55 3.40 4.65
CA LEU A 110 11.98 3.65 4.85
C LEU A 110 12.40 3.45 6.32
N SER A 111 11.62 3.97 7.26
CA SER A 111 11.89 3.85 8.70
C SER A 111 11.84 2.39 9.17
N ARG A 112 10.91 1.58 8.66
CA ARG A 112 10.79 0.18 9.04
C ARG A 112 11.85 -0.70 8.38
N LEU A 113 12.20 -0.44 7.12
CA LEU A 113 13.34 -1.10 6.45
C LEU A 113 14.65 -0.83 7.19
N GLN A 114 14.86 0.40 7.67
CA GLN A 114 16.05 0.78 8.44
C GLN A 114 16.15 0.02 9.78
N LYS A 115 15.02 -0.32 10.40
CA LYS A 115 14.98 -1.14 11.63
C LYS A 115 15.34 -2.60 11.38
N GLY A 116 15.36 -3.04 10.12
CA GLY A 116 15.62 -4.42 9.74
C GLY A 116 14.39 -5.33 9.86
N ASP A 117 13.19 -4.78 9.94
CA ASP A 117 11.96 -5.55 9.93
C ASP A 117 11.79 -6.29 8.59
N PRO A 118 11.43 -7.57 8.57
CA PRO A 118 11.06 -8.26 7.36
C PRO A 118 9.72 -7.71 6.86
N LEU A 119 9.70 -7.14 5.66
CA LEU A 119 8.54 -6.45 5.09
C LEU A 119 8.16 -6.98 3.72
N CYS A 120 6.89 -6.89 3.41
CA CYS A 120 6.36 -6.98 2.07
C CYS A 120 5.99 -5.55 1.60
N VAL A 121 6.79 -4.99 0.72
CA VAL A 121 6.57 -3.65 0.15
C VAL A 121 5.92 -3.80 -1.21
N VAL A 122 4.77 -3.18 -1.41
CA VAL A 122 4.08 -3.11 -2.71
C VAL A 122 4.27 -1.73 -3.30
N THR A 123 4.70 -1.67 -4.56
CA THR A 123 5.03 -0.43 -5.25
C THR A 123 4.82 -0.54 -6.76
N TYR A 124 5.15 0.50 -7.49
CA TYR A 124 5.00 0.62 -8.95
C TYR A 124 6.11 1.52 -9.54
N PRO A 125 6.32 1.53 -10.88
CA PRO A 125 7.48 2.16 -11.50
C PRO A 125 7.66 3.65 -11.17
N GLU A 126 6.57 4.44 -11.14
CA GLU A 126 6.63 5.87 -10.86
C GLU A 126 7.21 6.16 -9.46
N ALA A 127 6.87 5.34 -8.47
CA ALA A 127 7.39 5.48 -7.12
C ALA A 127 8.88 5.11 -7.02
N LEU A 128 9.31 4.11 -7.80
CA LEU A 128 10.71 3.65 -7.85
C LEU A 128 11.62 4.57 -8.67
N ALA A 129 11.06 5.33 -9.61
CA ALA A 129 11.81 6.33 -10.34
C ALA A 129 12.37 7.44 -9.43
N GLU A 130 11.69 7.71 -8.31
CA GLU A 130 12.10 8.73 -7.35
C GLU A 130 13.19 8.23 -6.40
N LYS A 131 14.25 9.03 -6.26
CA LYS A 131 15.26 8.80 -5.23
C LYS A 131 14.71 9.02 -3.83
N VAL A 132 15.32 8.37 -2.88
CA VAL A 132 15.01 8.47 -1.45
C VAL A 132 16.22 8.99 -0.67
N VAL A 133 16.04 9.39 0.57
CA VAL A 133 17.16 9.73 1.47
C VAL A 133 18.03 8.50 1.70
N SER A 134 19.34 8.71 1.95
CA SER A 134 20.22 7.62 2.36
C SER A 134 19.86 7.14 3.78
N GLN A 135 20.27 5.91 4.12
CA GLN A 135 20.08 5.37 5.47
C GLN A 135 20.75 6.23 6.55
N GLU A 136 21.91 6.84 6.24
CA GLU A 136 22.62 7.74 7.15
C GLU A 136 21.80 8.99 7.43
N VAL A 137 21.29 9.64 6.38
CA VAL A 137 20.46 10.85 6.52
C VAL A 137 19.19 10.56 7.28
N LEU A 138 18.55 9.42 7.03
CA LEU A 138 17.35 9.01 7.78
C LEU A 138 17.67 8.81 9.25
N MET A 139 18.81 8.18 9.59
CA MET A 139 19.24 7.98 10.96
C MET A 139 19.49 9.29 11.69
N ASP A 140 20.18 10.22 11.04
CA ASP A 140 20.49 11.55 11.60
C ASP A 140 19.22 12.42 11.79
N LYS A 141 18.20 12.20 10.96
CA LYS A 141 16.92 12.91 11.02
C LYS A 141 15.85 12.19 11.87
N THR A 142 16.21 11.15 12.59
CA THR A 142 15.28 10.40 13.44
C THR A 142 15.52 10.69 14.91
N LEU A 143 14.60 11.38 15.56
CA LEU A 143 14.58 11.54 17.02
C LEU A 143 13.91 10.31 17.65
N LYS A 144 14.67 9.56 18.46
CA LYS A 144 14.16 8.40 19.20
C LYS A 144 13.93 8.81 20.66
N LEU A 145 12.80 8.36 21.22
CA LEU A 145 12.45 8.59 22.63
C LEU A 145 11.86 7.30 23.20
N GLY A 146 12.25 6.98 24.42
CA GLY A 146 11.75 5.82 25.18
C GLY A 146 11.23 6.20 26.58
N VAL A 147 10.28 5.42 27.08
CA VAL A 147 9.79 5.57 28.46
C VAL A 147 10.94 5.35 29.44
N GLY A 148 11.07 6.22 30.44
CA GLY A 148 12.15 6.22 31.43
C GLY A 148 13.44 6.94 30.95
N GLU A 149 13.48 7.49 29.74
CA GLU A 149 14.60 8.33 29.31
C GLU A 149 14.52 9.73 29.92
N HIS A 150 15.68 10.26 30.29
CA HIS A 150 15.82 11.64 30.78
C HIS A 150 16.22 12.53 29.61
N VAL A 151 15.34 13.45 29.23
CA VAL A 151 15.56 14.38 28.14
C VAL A 151 14.83 15.69 28.40
N ASP A 152 15.52 16.80 28.16
CA ASP A 152 14.94 18.13 28.33
C ASP A 152 13.85 18.37 27.28
N THR A 153 12.69 18.86 27.73
CA THR A 153 11.58 19.21 26.84
C THR A 153 11.94 20.36 25.88
N GLU A 154 12.79 21.32 26.33
CA GLU A 154 13.30 22.40 25.47
C GLU A 154 14.15 21.83 24.34
N PHE A 155 15.03 20.86 24.63
CA PHE A 155 15.82 20.17 23.59
C PHE A 155 14.93 19.50 22.56
N ILE A 156 13.87 18.79 22.98
CA ILE A 156 12.94 18.15 22.05
C ILE A 156 12.29 19.19 21.14
N THR A 157 11.80 20.30 21.70
CA THR A 157 11.14 21.35 20.93
C THR A 157 12.09 22.04 19.95
N GLU A 158 13.36 22.26 20.32
CA GLU A 158 14.40 22.78 19.43
C GLU A 158 14.67 21.82 18.27
N VAL A 159 14.78 20.50 18.54
CA VAL A 159 14.96 19.48 17.51
C VAL A 159 13.75 19.44 16.56
N LEU A 160 12.53 19.46 17.09
CA LEU A 160 11.30 19.48 16.28
C LEU A 160 11.23 20.73 15.39
N ALA A 161 11.53 21.91 15.94
CA ALA A 161 11.60 23.15 15.17
C ALA A 161 12.72 23.08 14.09
N GLY A 162 13.90 22.54 14.45
CA GLY A 162 15.01 22.32 13.52
C GLY A 162 14.68 21.30 12.41
N TYR A 163 13.77 20.39 12.65
CA TYR A 163 13.22 19.45 11.68
C TYR A 163 12.12 20.04 10.80
N GLY A 164 11.69 21.29 11.08
CA GLY A 164 10.65 21.98 10.34
C GLY A 164 9.23 21.62 10.78
N PHE A 165 9.06 21.06 11.98
CA PHE A 165 7.72 20.87 12.56
C PHE A 165 7.12 22.23 12.94
N GLU A 166 5.83 22.40 12.66
CA GLU A 166 5.06 23.58 13.03
C GLU A 166 4.55 23.49 14.49
N HIS A 167 4.79 24.54 15.27
CA HIS A 167 4.22 24.64 16.62
C HIS A 167 2.76 25.12 16.54
N VAL A 168 1.83 24.32 17.09
CA VAL A 168 0.38 24.56 17.06
C VAL A 168 -0.23 24.36 18.46
N ASP A 169 -1.46 24.83 18.66
CA ASP A 169 -2.18 24.60 19.92
C ASP A 169 -2.65 23.14 20.06
N TYR A 170 -3.08 22.52 18.95
CA TYR A 170 -3.51 21.14 18.86
C TYR A 170 -2.97 20.51 17.57
N VAL A 171 -2.52 19.28 17.67
CA VAL A 171 -1.94 18.53 16.55
C VAL A 171 -3.04 17.84 15.74
N TYR A 172 -3.08 18.15 14.44
CA TYR A 172 -4.04 17.58 13.49
C TYR A 172 -3.38 16.92 12.28
N GLU A 173 -2.19 17.37 11.90
CA GLU A 173 -1.51 16.94 10.69
C GLU A 173 -0.05 16.54 10.98
N PRO A 174 0.53 15.60 10.17
CA PRO A 174 1.96 15.32 10.24
C PRO A 174 2.82 16.57 10.07
N GLY A 175 3.91 16.63 10.82
CA GLY A 175 4.77 17.81 10.84
C GLY A 175 4.32 18.89 11.85
N GLN A 176 3.32 18.59 12.70
CA GLN A 176 2.89 19.48 13.76
C GLN A 176 3.30 18.97 15.14
N TYR A 177 3.56 19.89 16.07
CA TYR A 177 3.72 19.58 17.49
C TYR A 177 3.06 20.64 18.37
N ALA A 178 2.66 20.24 19.59
CA ALA A 178 2.07 21.11 20.60
C ALA A 178 2.68 20.82 21.97
N VAL A 179 2.90 21.88 22.76
CA VAL A 179 3.42 21.77 24.13
C VAL A 179 2.38 22.30 25.11
N ARG A 180 1.98 21.45 26.07
CA ARG A 180 0.97 21.79 27.06
C ARG A 180 1.39 21.31 28.44
N GLY A 181 2.04 22.17 29.19
CA GLY A 181 2.62 21.82 30.50
C GLY A 181 3.69 20.75 30.36
N SER A 182 3.48 19.59 31.00
CA SER A 182 4.39 18.43 30.90
C SER A 182 4.12 17.51 29.71
N ILE A 183 3.26 17.90 28.75
CA ILE A 183 2.85 17.07 27.64
C ILE A 183 3.38 17.67 26.34
N ILE A 184 4.02 16.82 25.53
CA ILE A 184 4.35 17.12 24.13
C ILE A 184 3.54 16.19 23.23
N ASP A 185 2.67 16.77 22.41
CA ASP A 185 2.02 16.07 21.31
C ASP A 185 2.80 16.32 20.03
N VAL A 186 3.05 15.27 19.24
CA VAL A 186 3.79 15.38 17.96
C VAL A 186 3.28 14.40 16.93
N PHE A 187 3.11 14.85 15.69
CA PHE A 187 2.72 13.98 14.60
C PHE A 187 3.89 13.76 13.62
N SER A 188 4.54 12.62 13.78
CA SER A 188 5.65 12.18 12.93
C SER A 188 5.17 11.79 11.54
N PHE A 189 5.99 12.02 10.51
CA PHE A 189 5.76 11.48 9.15
C PHE A 189 5.94 9.95 9.06
N ALA A 190 6.48 9.30 10.08
CA ALA A 190 6.65 7.85 10.14
C ALA A 190 5.54 7.13 10.92
N SER A 191 4.43 7.80 11.24
CA SER A 191 3.35 7.23 12.06
C SER A 191 1.96 7.59 11.52
N GLU A 192 1.04 6.64 11.59
CA GLU A 192 -0.38 6.86 11.23
C GLU A 192 -1.11 7.75 12.26
N TYR A 193 -0.67 7.71 13.53
CA TYR A 193 -1.27 8.47 14.64
C TYR A 193 -0.23 9.36 15.30
N PRO A 194 -0.63 10.55 15.78
CA PRO A 194 0.25 11.38 16.58
C PRO A 194 0.59 10.72 17.92
N TYR A 195 1.73 11.11 18.47
CA TYR A 195 2.21 10.69 19.77
C TYR A 195 1.92 11.75 20.81
N ARG A 196 1.52 11.31 22.00
CA ARG A 196 1.44 12.10 23.22
C ARG A 196 2.47 11.59 24.19
N ILE A 197 3.40 12.45 24.57
CA ILE A 197 4.53 12.18 25.45
C ILE A 197 4.30 12.94 26.75
N ASP A 198 4.10 12.23 27.85
CA ASP A 198 3.98 12.81 29.19
C ASP A 198 5.34 12.80 29.89
N PHE A 199 5.69 13.88 30.53
CA PHE A 199 6.94 14.04 31.29
C PHE A 199 6.68 14.20 32.78
N PHE A 200 7.53 13.60 33.61
CA PHE A 200 7.66 13.89 35.02
C PHE A 200 9.02 14.54 35.28
N GLY A 201 9.04 15.88 35.34
CA GLY A 201 10.28 16.64 35.28
C GLY A 201 10.93 16.51 33.89
N ASP A 202 12.12 15.93 33.81
CA ASP A 202 12.87 15.63 32.59
C ASP A 202 12.76 14.15 32.14
N GLU A 203 12.06 13.31 32.91
CA GLU A 203 11.86 11.90 32.60
C GLU A 203 10.61 11.70 31.75
N VAL A 204 10.71 10.89 30.69
CA VAL A 204 9.57 10.44 29.89
C VAL A 204 8.76 9.43 30.70
N ASP A 205 7.65 9.84 31.27
CA ASP A 205 6.78 9.01 32.12
C ASP A 205 5.94 8.04 31.29
N SER A 206 5.35 8.52 30.22
CA SER A 206 4.54 7.67 29.32
C SER A 206 4.47 8.20 27.91
N ILE A 207 4.33 7.27 26.95
CA ILE A 207 4.12 7.56 25.53
C ILE A 207 2.86 6.82 25.05
N ARG A 208 1.98 7.53 24.34
CA ARG A 208 0.74 6.98 23.76
C ARG A 208 0.50 7.54 22.38
N THR A 209 -0.15 6.76 21.53
CA THR A 209 -0.81 7.31 20.34
C THR A 209 -2.18 7.85 20.69
N PHE A 210 -2.70 8.79 19.90
CA PHE A 210 -4.05 9.32 20.08
C PHE A 210 -4.74 9.59 18.73
N GLU A 211 -6.05 9.65 18.76
CA GLU A 211 -6.85 9.98 17.58
C GLU A 211 -6.97 11.49 17.42
N VAL A 212 -6.74 11.96 16.19
CA VAL A 212 -6.79 13.39 15.85
C VAL A 212 -8.18 13.98 16.08
N GLU A 213 -9.24 13.27 15.70
CA GLU A 213 -10.62 13.78 15.73
C GLU A 213 -11.16 14.07 17.12
N ASN A 214 -10.87 13.19 18.08
CA ASN A 214 -11.41 13.26 19.44
C ASN A 214 -10.35 13.49 20.51
N GLN A 215 -9.06 13.51 20.13
CA GLN A 215 -7.89 13.68 21.01
C GLN A 215 -7.76 12.60 22.10
N LEU A 216 -8.46 11.46 21.96
CA LEU A 216 -8.42 10.36 22.93
C LEU A 216 -7.23 9.44 22.67
N SER A 217 -6.60 9.02 23.76
CA SER A 217 -5.47 8.07 23.74
C SER A 217 -5.93 6.71 23.21
N LYS A 218 -5.10 6.08 22.36
CA LYS A 218 -5.37 4.80 21.72
C LYS A 218 -4.48 3.68 22.27
N GLU A 219 -3.19 3.76 22.05
CA GLU A 219 -2.24 2.71 22.40
C GLU A 219 -1.07 3.27 23.20
N LYS A 220 -0.57 2.50 24.19
CA LYS A 220 0.69 2.79 24.87
C LYS A 220 1.87 2.28 24.05
N LYS A 221 2.95 3.07 24.01
CA LYS A 221 4.20 2.70 23.35
C LYS A 221 5.35 2.75 24.36
N GLN A 222 6.31 1.83 24.25
CA GLN A 222 7.52 1.85 25.07
C GLN A 222 8.59 2.78 24.49
N SER A 223 8.62 2.90 23.17
CA SER A 223 9.52 3.81 22.45
C SER A 223 8.89 4.27 21.15
N ILE A 224 9.31 5.43 20.66
CA ILE A 224 8.87 6.02 19.41
C ILE A 224 10.06 6.53 18.61
N ALA A 225 9.83 6.71 17.31
CA ALA A 225 10.73 7.39 16.39
C ALA A 225 9.96 8.54 15.74
N ILE A 226 10.46 9.75 15.89
CA ILE A 226 9.90 10.94 15.26
C ILE A 226 10.76 11.29 14.07
N VAL A 227 10.17 11.28 12.88
CA VAL A 227 10.82 11.52 11.61
C VAL A 227 10.15 12.71 10.94
N PRO A 228 10.92 13.70 10.44
CA PRO A 228 10.39 14.84 9.69
C PRO A 228 9.98 14.45 8.27
N GLU A 229 9.51 15.40 7.49
CA GLU A 229 9.39 15.27 6.04
C GLU A 229 10.78 15.08 5.41
N LEU A 230 10.95 13.98 4.67
CA LEU A 230 12.24 13.57 4.13
C LEU A 230 12.51 14.04 2.71
N THR A 231 11.51 14.51 2.00
CA THR A 231 11.60 14.83 0.57
C THR A 231 12.62 15.92 0.28
N ASN A 232 12.69 16.95 1.14
CA ASN A 232 13.66 18.03 0.99
C ASN A 232 15.10 17.59 1.33
N ALA A 233 15.24 16.54 2.16
CA ALA A 233 16.55 15.98 2.48
C ALA A 233 17.12 15.11 1.35
N ALA A 234 16.26 14.43 0.58
CA ALA A 234 16.64 13.66 -0.60
C ALA A 234 17.21 14.54 -1.75
N ASP A 235 16.87 15.83 -1.76
CA ASP A 235 17.28 16.77 -2.81
C ASP A 235 18.81 16.96 -2.92
N LYS A 236 19.55 16.71 -1.83
CA LYS A 236 21.02 16.95 -1.78
C LYS A 236 21.85 15.68 -1.83
N SER A 237 21.32 14.54 -1.42
CA SER A 237 22.04 13.29 -1.26
C SER A 237 21.15 12.06 -1.49
N GLY A 238 20.17 12.18 -2.38
CA GLY A 238 19.24 11.11 -2.68
C GLY A 238 19.92 9.91 -3.33
N VAL A 239 19.56 8.71 -2.87
CA VAL A 239 19.98 7.42 -3.41
C VAL A 239 18.80 6.71 -4.06
N SER A 240 19.06 5.75 -4.94
CA SER A 240 18.02 4.87 -5.46
C SER A 240 17.37 4.07 -4.32
N PHE A 241 16.07 3.81 -4.40
CA PHE A 241 15.39 2.91 -3.47
C PHE A 241 16.09 1.53 -3.38
N PHE A 242 16.69 1.07 -4.49
CA PHE A 242 17.45 -0.19 -4.54
C PHE A 242 18.77 -0.14 -3.75
N GLU A 243 19.34 1.04 -3.52
CA GLU A 243 20.51 1.20 -2.64
C GLU A 243 20.10 1.25 -1.16
N PHE A 244 18.86 1.64 -0.90
CA PHE A 244 18.33 1.75 0.46
C PHE A 244 17.91 0.41 1.06
N ILE A 245 17.29 -0.47 0.25
CA ILE A 245 16.77 -1.77 0.72
C ILE A 245 17.88 -2.78 1.03
N PRO A 246 17.66 -3.73 1.96
CA PRO A 246 18.61 -4.79 2.26
C PRO A 246 18.97 -5.63 1.01
N ARG A 247 20.21 -6.06 0.90
CA ARG A 247 20.69 -6.83 -0.27
C ARG A 247 20.02 -8.20 -0.43
N GLU A 248 19.52 -8.75 0.67
CA GLU A 248 18.80 -10.03 0.72
C GLU A 248 17.34 -9.91 0.27
N THR A 249 16.90 -8.70 -0.07
CA THR A 249 15.55 -8.44 -0.57
C THR A 249 15.28 -9.23 -1.85
N VAL A 250 14.10 -9.80 -1.95
CA VAL A 250 13.61 -10.43 -3.18
C VAL A 250 12.76 -9.41 -3.95
N LEU A 251 13.17 -9.12 -5.18
CA LEU A 251 12.39 -8.26 -6.08
C LEU A 251 11.40 -9.14 -6.86
N ALA A 252 10.13 -8.89 -6.70
CA ALA A 252 9.08 -9.57 -7.46
C ALA A 252 8.36 -8.54 -8.36
N MET A 253 8.31 -8.79 -9.66
CA MET A 253 7.69 -7.86 -10.61
C MET A 253 6.92 -8.58 -11.70
N LYS A 254 5.90 -7.91 -12.22
CA LYS A 254 5.04 -8.50 -13.23
C LYS A 254 5.71 -8.57 -14.60
N ASP A 255 6.47 -7.56 -14.96
CA ASP A 255 7.21 -7.46 -16.23
C ASP A 255 8.41 -6.54 -16.05
N PHE A 256 9.61 -7.11 -16.11
CA PHE A 256 10.85 -6.35 -15.90
C PHE A 256 11.08 -5.27 -16.97
N LEU A 257 10.81 -5.60 -18.24
CA LEU A 257 11.01 -4.65 -19.33
C LEU A 257 10.02 -3.50 -19.25
N TRP A 258 8.77 -3.79 -18.92
CA TRP A 258 7.74 -2.77 -18.70
C TRP A 258 8.14 -1.81 -17.58
N VAL A 259 8.56 -2.33 -16.43
CA VAL A 259 9.01 -1.52 -15.30
C VAL A 259 10.16 -0.61 -15.71
N ARG A 260 11.17 -1.16 -16.40
CA ARG A 260 12.31 -0.39 -16.91
C ARG A 260 11.89 0.74 -17.84
N GLU A 261 11.07 0.42 -18.84
CA GLU A 261 10.59 1.39 -19.81
C GLU A 261 9.72 2.46 -19.15
N ARG A 262 8.86 2.06 -18.22
CA ARG A 262 8.02 3.02 -17.51
C ARG A 262 8.84 3.99 -16.65
N ILE A 263 9.87 3.52 -15.94
CA ILE A 263 10.81 4.39 -15.20
C ILE A 263 11.49 5.37 -16.15
N GLN A 264 11.94 4.91 -17.33
CA GLN A 264 12.55 5.77 -18.34
C GLN A 264 11.57 6.86 -18.82
N VAL A 265 10.33 6.48 -19.12
CA VAL A 265 9.28 7.41 -19.58
C VAL A 265 8.95 8.43 -18.47
N VAL A 266 8.85 8.02 -17.22
CA VAL A 266 8.62 8.93 -16.09
C VAL A 266 9.68 10.01 -16.03
N ARG A 267 10.96 9.64 -16.16
CA ARG A 267 12.06 10.62 -16.21
C ARG A 267 11.96 11.55 -17.41
N GLU A 268 11.71 11.02 -18.61
CA GLU A 268 11.58 11.80 -19.83
C GLU A 268 10.40 12.78 -19.77
N GLU A 269 9.24 12.34 -19.28
CA GLU A 269 8.06 13.18 -19.09
C GLU A 269 8.32 14.30 -18.08
N ALA A 270 9.00 13.99 -16.96
CA ALA A 270 9.34 14.96 -15.92
C ALA A 270 10.31 16.04 -16.42
N LEU A 271 11.25 15.68 -17.29
CA LEU A 271 12.26 16.57 -17.85
C LEU A 271 11.84 17.13 -19.23
N SER A 272 10.61 16.90 -19.68
CA SER A 272 10.12 17.42 -20.95
C SER A 272 10.04 18.97 -20.94
N PRO A 273 10.26 19.66 -22.08
CA PRO A 273 10.14 21.11 -22.15
C PRO A 273 8.77 21.64 -21.68
N GLN A 274 7.71 20.87 -21.92
CA GLN A 274 6.35 21.23 -21.48
C GLN A 274 6.22 21.15 -19.96
N ALA A 275 6.75 20.09 -19.32
CA ALA A 275 6.73 19.94 -17.87
C ALA A 275 7.58 21.01 -17.18
N LEU A 276 8.77 21.30 -17.74
CA LEU A 276 9.66 22.33 -17.24
C LEU A 276 9.07 23.75 -17.39
N ALA A 277 8.33 24.01 -18.48
CA ALA A 277 7.65 25.30 -18.69
C ALA A 277 6.40 25.47 -17.80
N ALA A 278 5.73 24.37 -17.43
CA ALA A 278 4.55 24.38 -16.57
C ALA A 278 4.90 24.42 -15.06
N TYR A 279 6.15 24.36 -14.70
CA TYR A 279 6.60 24.37 -13.32
C TYR A 279 6.53 25.80 -12.75
N GLU A 280 5.74 25.98 -11.69
CA GLU A 280 5.53 27.27 -11.01
C GLU A 280 6.49 27.53 -9.84
N GLY A 281 7.41 26.59 -9.56
CA GLY A 281 8.38 26.68 -8.48
C GLY A 281 9.66 27.41 -8.84
N GLU A 282 10.63 27.44 -7.89
CA GLU A 282 11.93 28.09 -8.13
C GLU A 282 12.76 27.33 -9.19
N LYS A 283 13.46 28.08 -10.04
CA LYS A 283 14.35 27.50 -11.08
C LYS A 283 15.41 26.53 -10.52
N THR A 284 15.82 26.72 -9.27
CA THR A 284 16.77 25.86 -8.57
C THR A 284 16.22 24.45 -8.31
N GLU A 285 14.92 24.34 -8.06
CA GLU A 285 14.24 23.04 -7.87
C GLU A 285 14.13 22.26 -9.18
N LEU A 286 13.93 22.97 -10.30
CA LEU A 286 13.90 22.37 -11.64
C LEU A 286 15.27 21.77 -12.02
N MET A 287 16.37 22.48 -11.75
CA MET A 287 17.73 21.97 -12.02
C MET A 287 18.06 20.73 -11.19
N ASN A 288 17.41 20.56 -10.03
CA ASN A 288 17.60 19.41 -9.16
C ASN A 288 16.68 18.22 -9.54
N LEU A 289 15.66 18.40 -10.38
CA LEU A 289 14.71 17.34 -10.73
C LEU A 289 15.40 16.16 -11.43
N GLU A 290 16.38 16.43 -12.29
CA GLU A 290 17.19 15.38 -12.91
C GLU A 290 17.96 14.54 -11.88
N LEU A 291 18.42 15.16 -10.80
CA LEU A 291 19.13 14.49 -9.72
C LEU A 291 18.21 13.67 -8.81
N LYS A 292 16.90 13.95 -8.83
CA LYS A 292 15.89 13.29 -8.00
C LYS A 292 15.33 12.01 -8.59
N LEU A 293 15.57 11.74 -9.87
CA LEU A 293 15.03 10.60 -10.58
C LEU A 293 16.13 9.67 -11.08
N ILE A 294 15.88 8.37 -11.04
CA ILE A 294 16.69 7.36 -11.74
C ILE A 294 16.15 7.17 -13.15
N ASP A 295 16.97 6.60 -14.03
CA ASP A 295 16.56 6.17 -15.36
C ASP A 295 16.43 4.65 -15.47
N GLY A 296 15.97 4.18 -16.63
CA GLY A 296 15.79 2.75 -16.88
C GLY A 296 17.11 1.96 -16.89
N ALA A 297 18.23 2.60 -17.20
CA ALA A 297 19.56 1.97 -17.17
C ALA A 297 20.03 1.76 -15.73
N GLU A 298 19.92 2.78 -14.88
CA GLU A 298 20.23 2.69 -13.45
C GLU A 298 19.35 1.64 -12.77
N PHE A 299 18.03 1.65 -13.03
CA PHE A 299 17.13 0.62 -12.55
C PHE A 299 17.63 -0.78 -12.92
N THR A 300 18.01 -1.00 -14.19
CA THR A 300 18.46 -2.31 -14.66
C THR A 300 19.70 -2.77 -13.89
N VAL A 301 20.70 -1.91 -13.77
CA VAL A 301 21.95 -2.24 -13.07
C VAL A 301 21.67 -2.60 -11.61
N ARG A 302 20.87 -1.78 -10.90
CA ARG A 302 20.56 -2.00 -9.49
C ARG A 302 19.72 -3.25 -9.26
N ALA A 303 18.70 -3.50 -10.11
CA ALA A 303 17.82 -4.66 -9.96
C ALA A 303 18.57 -6.00 -10.18
N LEU A 304 19.70 -6.00 -10.92
CA LEU A 304 20.51 -7.20 -11.11
C LEU A 304 21.22 -7.68 -9.83
N ASP A 305 21.39 -6.82 -8.84
CA ASP A 305 22.01 -7.17 -7.57
C ASP A 305 21.11 -8.08 -6.70
N PHE A 306 19.83 -8.15 -6.99
CA PHE A 306 18.82 -8.86 -6.20
C PHE A 306 18.42 -10.20 -6.82
N LYS A 307 17.91 -11.11 -5.99
CA LYS A 307 17.16 -12.27 -6.45
C LYS A 307 15.81 -11.77 -6.99
N ARG A 308 15.41 -12.23 -8.18
CA ARG A 308 14.23 -11.72 -8.89
C ARG A 308 13.20 -12.80 -9.14
N ILE A 309 11.96 -12.46 -8.88
CA ILE A 309 10.79 -13.22 -9.30
C ILE A 309 10.07 -12.38 -10.36
N GLU A 310 9.79 -12.98 -11.50
CA GLU A 310 8.86 -12.42 -12.48
C GLU A 310 7.57 -13.23 -12.47
N PHE A 311 6.44 -12.56 -12.55
CA PHE A 311 5.13 -13.18 -12.68
C PHE A 311 4.32 -12.48 -13.78
N GLY A 312 3.43 -13.23 -14.45
CA GLY A 312 2.66 -12.71 -15.57
C GLY A 312 2.60 -13.70 -16.73
N ASN A 313 2.47 -13.18 -17.94
CA ASN A 313 2.25 -14.03 -19.11
C ASN A 313 3.55 -14.63 -19.69
N LYS A 314 4.64 -13.87 -19.62
CA LYS A 314 5.93 -14.29 -20.20
C LYS A 314 7.08 -13.73 -19.37
N PRO A 315 8.18 -14.49 -19.21
CA PRO A 315 9.37 -13.99 -18.54
C PRO A 315 10.16 -13.05 -19.45
N THR A 316 10.92 -12.15 -18.86
CA THR A 316 11.95 -11.37 -19.54
C THR A 316 13.20 -12.22 -19.69
N GLY A 317 13.45 -12.74 -20.89
CA GLY A 317 14.58 -13.62 -21.16
C GLY A 317 14.35 -15.06 -20.66
N THR A 318 15.44 -15.76 -20.33
CA THR A 318 15.39 -17.15 -19.87
C THR A 318 15.54 -17.20 -18.35
N PRO A 319 14.48 -17.51 -17.59
CA PRO A 319 14.59 -17.68 -16.14
C PRO A 319 15.38 -18.95 -15.81
N GLN A 320 16.08 -18.94 -14.66
CA GLN A 320 16.79 -20.13 -14.18
C GLN A 320 15.85 -21.21 -13.64
N ALA A 321 14.70 -20.79 -13.13
CA ALA A 321 13.64 -21.69 -12.67
C ALA A 321 12.25 -21.16 -13.06
N THR A 322 11.32 -22.08 -13.32
CA THR A 322 9.92 -21.74 -13.64
C THR A 322 9.00 -22.60 -12.77
N LEU A 323 8.02 -21.95 -12.14
CA LEU A 323 6.90 -22.60 -11.48
C LEU A 323 5.63 -22.29 -12.27
N ALA A 324 4.97 -23.30 -12.78
CA ALA A 324 3.76 -23.16 -13.57
C ALA A 324 2.53 -23.32 -12.67
N PHE A 325 1.58 -22.41 -12.83
CA PHE A 325 0.26 -22.44 -12.21
C PHE A 325 -0.80 -22.63 -13.30
N ASP A 326 -1.89 -23.26 -12.94
CA ASP A 326 -3.04 -23.45 -13.82
C ASP A 326 -4.25 -22.73 -13.21
N THR A 327 -4.29 -21.41 -13.39
CA THR A 327 -5.40 -20.57 -12.94
C THR A 327 -6.10 -19.90 -14.09
N THR A 328 -7.39 -19.59 -13.91
CA THR A 328 -8.22 -18.87 -14.90
C THR A 328 -9.03 -17.79 -14.18
N VAL A 329 -9.27 -16.67 -14.87
CA VAL A 329 -10.09 -15.57 -14.33
C VAL A 329 -11.52 -16.01 -14.11
N GLN A 330 -12.22 -15.40 -13.15
CA GLN A 330 -13.64 -15.60 -12.93
C GLN A 330 -14.42 -15.23 -14.20
N PRO A 331 -15.38 -16.06 -14.63
CA PRO A 331 -16.25 -15.72 -15.76
C PRO A 331 -17.07 -14.44 -15.48
N ILE A 332 -17.29 -13.65 -16.52
CA ILE A 332 -18.17 -12.48 -16.44
C ILE A 332 -19.62 -12.93 -16.60
N PHE A 333 -20.43 -12.67 -15.61
CA PHE A 333 -21.81 -13.15 -15.57
C PHE A 333 -22.87 -12.10 -15.95
N HIS A 334 -22.51 -10.79 -15.93
CA HIS A 334 -23.45 -9.68 -16.23
C HIS A 334 -24.77 -9.78 -15.48
N LYS A 335 -24.76 -10.17 -14.20
CA LYS A 335 -25.96 -10.41 -13.36
C LYS A 335 -26.91 -11.49 -13.91
N ASN A 336 -26.45 -12.30 -14.87
CA ASN A 336 -27.25 -13.38 -15.43
C ASN A 336 -27.11 -14.64 -14.57
N PHE A 337 -28.10 -14.88 -13.70
CA PHE A 337 -28.09 -16.01 -12.77
C PHE A 337 -28.31 -17.38 -13.44
N ASP A 338 -28.75 -17.43 -14.69
CA ASP A 338 -28.77 -18.69 -15.45
C ASP A 338 -27.35 -19.12 -15.81
N LEU A 339 -26.50 -18.15 -16.22
CA LEU A 339 -25.08 -18.40 -16.47
C LEU A 339 -24.32 -18.74 -15.19
N VAL A 340 -24.62 -18.04 -14.07
CA VAL A 340 -24.01 -18.33 -12.77
C VAL A 340 -24.35 -19.77 -12.35
N SER A 341 -25.63 -20.14 -12.39
CA SER A 341 -26.12 -21.48 -11.99
C SER A 341 -25.51 -22.58 -12.85
N THR A 342 -25.51 -22.39 -14.17
CA THR A 342 -24.91 -23.34 -15.10
C THR A 342 -23.41 -23.52 -14.85
N SER A 343 -22.67 -22.41 -14.69
CA SER A 343 -21.23 -22.43 -14.43
C SER A 343 -20.90 -23.08 -13.09
N PHE A 344 -21.62 -22.73 -12.03
CA PHE A 344 -21.37 -23.28 -10.69
C PHE A 344 -21.70 -24.77 -10.62
N THR A 345 -22.78 -25.19 -11.27
CA THR A 345 -23.15 -26.60 -11.38
C THR A 345 -22.08 -27.39 -12.14
N ASP A 346 -21.51 -26.84 -13.22
CA ASP A 346 -20.43 -27.49 -13.97
C ASP A 346 -19.18 -27.64 -13.11
N TYR A 347 -18.75 -26.58 -12.39
CA TYR A 347 -17.63 -26.67 -11.48
C TYR A 347 -17.83 -27.73 -10.40
N GLN A 348 -19.01 -27.78 -9.76
CA GLN A 348 -19.33 -28.79 -8.75
C GLN A 348 -19.31 -30.22 -9.30
N LYS A 349 -19.87 -30.46 -10.51
CA LYS A 349 -19.79 -31.75 -11.18
C LYS A 349 -18.37 -32.19 -11.49
N ARG A 350 -17.47 -31.25 -11.74
CA ARG A 350 -16.05 -31.48 -11.97
C ARG A 350 -15.23 -31.60 -10.66
N GLY A 351 -15.90 -31.55 -9.52
CA GLY A 351 -15.29 -31.73 -8.19
C GLY A 351 -14.59 -30.48 -7.64
N TYR A 352 -14.98 -29.30 -8.10
CA TYR A 352 -14.45 -28.03 -7.55
C TYR A 352 -15.20 -27.58 -6.31
N THR A 353 -14.48 -27.03 -5.36
CA THR A 353 -15.04 -26.32 -4.22
C THR A 353 -15.26 -24.84 -4.60
N LEU A 354 -16.45 -24.31 -4.33
CA LEU A 354 -16.79 -22.93 -4.60
C LEU A 354 -16.63 -22.09 -3.33
N TYR A 355 -15.71 -21.13 -3.34
CA TYR A 355 -15.55 -20.09 -2.32
C TYR A 355 -16.09 -18.78 -2.88
N ILE A 356 -16.99 -18.12 -2.15
CA ILE A 356 -17.54 -16.81 -2.54
C ILE A 356 -17.06 -15.76 -1.54
N CYS A 357 -16.16 -14.90 -2.01
CA CYS A 357 -15.58 -13.81 -1.24
C CYS A 357 -16.53 -12.60 -1.26
N THR A 358 -16.92 -12.10 -0.08
CA THR A 358 -17.84 -10.97 0.06
C THR A 358 -17.60 -10.21 1.36
N ASP A 359 -17.68 -8.88 1.32
CA ASP A 359 -17.59 -8.01 2.51
C ASP A 359 -18.89 -7.96 3.33
N SER A 360 -19.95 -8.64 2.87
CA SER A 360 -21.27 -8.55 3.47
C SER A 360 -21.94 -9.92 3.62
N GLU A 361 -22.20 -10.33 4.85
CA GLU A 361 -22.99 -11.52 5.15
C GLU A 361 -24.39 -11.48 4.51
N LYS A 362 -24.98 -10.27 4.38
CA LYS A 362 -26.27 -10.09 3.71
C LYS A 362 -26.18 -10.44 2.22
N GLN A 363 -25.06 -10.16 1.56
CA GLN A 363 -24.86 -10.52 0.15
C GLN A 363 -24.65 -12.03 -0.01
N ALA A 364 -23.89 -12.65 0.88
CA ALA A 364 -23.76 -14.12 0.88
C ALA A 364 -25.10 -14.81 1.07
N LYS A 365 -25.92 -14.32 2.01
CA LYS A 365 -27.28 -14.81 2.23
C LYS A 365 -28.17 -14.61 0.99
N ARG A 366 -28.16 -13.40 0.43
CA ARG A 366 -28.92 -13.09 -0.79
C ARG A 366 -28.58 -14.04 -1.95
N LEU A 367 -27.29 -14.37 -2.12
CA LEU A 367 -26.88 -15.29 -3.17
C LEU A 367 -27.44 -16.71 -2.92
N LYS A 368 -27.45 -17.16 -1.66
CA LYS A 368 -28.10 -18.45 -1.28
C LYS A 368 -29.59 -18.42 -1.56
N ASP A 369 -30.30 -17.38 -1.12
CA ASP A 369 -31.74 -17.21 -1.32
C ASP A 369 -32.09 -17.26 -2.82
N ILE A 370 -31.31 -16.62 -3.68
CA ILE A 370 -31.51 -16.66 -5.14
C ILE A 370 -31.39 -18.08 -5.68
N PHE A 371 -30.41 -18.87 -5.27
CA PHE A 371 -30.28 -20.26 -5.73
C PHE A 371 -31.40 -21.17 -5.18
N GLU A 372 -31.81 -20.96 -3.96
CA GLU A 372 -32.93 -21.70 -3.36
C GLU A 372 -34.26 -21.40 -4.05
N GLU A 373 -34.59 -20.12 -4.31
CA GLU A 373 -35.79 -19.70 -5.04
C GLU A 373 -35.84 -20.22 -6.48
N ARG A 374 -34.66 -20.38 -7.11
CA ARG A 374 -34.55 -20.96 -8.45
C ARG A 374 -34.61 -22.49 -8.46
N GLY A 375 -34.48 -23.12 -7.31
CA GLY A 375 -34.39 -24.59 -7.18
C GLY A 375 -33.00 -25.12 -7.63
N ASP A 376 -31.98 -24.27 -7.66
CA ASP A 376 -30.64 -24.66 -7.98
C ASP A 376 -29.96 -25.34 -6.78
N HIS A 377 -29.43 -26.56 -6.96
CA HIS A 377 -28.73 -27.30 -5.90
C HIS A 377 -27.23 -26.90 -5.83
N ILE A 378 -26.99 -25.61 -5.64
CA ILE A 378 -25.64 -25.06 -5.57
C ILE A 378 -25.22 -24.88 -4.11
N THR A 379 -24.07 -25.44 -3.76
CA THR A 379 -23.42 -25.24 -2.46
C THR A 379 -22.14 -24.44 -2.63
N PHE A 380 -21.92 -23.47 -1.77
CA PHE A 380 -20.68 -22.69 -1.73
C PHE A 380 -20.31 -22.33 -0.30
N ILE A 381 -19.04 -22.04 -0.09
CA ILE A 381 -18.50 -21.59 1.19
C ILE A 381 -18.35 -20.07 1.15
N PRO A 382 -19.13 -19.32 1.93
CA PRO A 382 -18.98 -17.88 2.03
C PRO A 382 -17.68 -17.55 2.78
N VAL A 383 -16.91 -16.61 2.24
CA VAL A 383 -15.69 -16.08 2.82
C VAL A 383 -15.94 -14.62 3.23
N ASN A 384 -15.64 -14.28 4.47
CA ASN A 384 -15.81 -12.92 4.99
C ASN A 384 -14.71 -12.00 4.47
N LYS A 385 -14.91 -11.04 3.74
CA LYS A 385 -14.07 -10.15 2.94
C LYS A 385 -13.93 -10.60 1.50
N THR A 386 -13.61 -9.67 0.65
CA THR A 386 -13.48 -9.90 -0.78
C THR A 386 -12.06 -9.74 -1.28
N LEU A 387 -11.78 -10.27 -2.45
CA LEU A 387 -10.58 -10.05 -3.25
C LEU A 387 -10.92 -9.08 -4.40
N HIS A 388 -9.91 -8.52 -5.05
CA HIS A 388 -10.14 -7.64 -6.19
C HIS A 388 -10.79 -8.38 -7.37
N GLU A 389 -10.22 -9.51 -7.77
CA GLU A 389 -10.72 -10.30 -8.89
C GLU A 389 -10.77 -11.78 -8.54
N GLY A 390 -11.91 -12.41 -8.82
CA GLY A 390 -12.08 -13.84 -8.64
C GLY A 390 -11.33 -14.66 -9.69
N PHE A 391 -11.01 -15.89 -9.33
CA PHE A 391 -10.33 -16.84 -10.22
C PHE A 391 -10.65 -18.29 -9.85
N THR A 392 -10.25 -19.21 -10.73
CA THR A 392 -10.29 -20.65 -10.51
C THR A 392 -8.86 -21.19 -10.51
N ASP A 393 -8.53 -22.04 -9.55
CA ASP A 393 -7.30 -22.82 -9.52
C ASP A 393 -7.60 -24.27 -9.87
N ASN A 394 -7.08 -24.73 -11.01
CA ASN A 394 -7.36 -26.06 -11.54
C ASN A 394 -6.55 -27.16 -10.83
N VAL A 395 -5.42 -26.82 -10.22
CA VAL A 395 -4.59 -27.74 -9.43
C VAL A 395 -5.26 -28.04 -8.10
N LEU A 396 -5.73 -26.99 -7.41
CA LEU A 396 -6.43 -27.10 -6.13
C LEU A 396 -7.90 -27.48 -6.27
N LYS A 397 -8.44 -27.54 -7.49
CA LYS A 397 -9.87 -27.74 -7.74
C LYS A 397 -10.75 -26.79 -6.94
N SER A 398 -10.42 -25.51 -6.94
CA SER A 398 -11.06 -24.49 -6.14
C SER A 398 -11.37 -23.25 -6.97
N CYS A 399 -12.59 -22.73 -6.80
CA CYS A 399 -13.01 -21.46 -7.36
C CYS A 399 -13.05 -20.42 -6.23
N PHE A 400 -12.32 -19.32 -6.39
CA PHE A 400 -12.29 -18.18 -5.46
C PHE A 400 -12.99 -17.02 -6.15
N PHE A 401 -14.31 -16.99 -6.09
CA PHE A 401 -15.13 -16.01 -6.81
C PHE A 401 -15.52 -14.86 -5.89
N THR A 402 -15.72 -13.69 -6.49
CA THR A 402 -16.11 -12.48 -5.78
C THR A 402 -17.58 -12.14 -6.08
N ASP A 403 -18.31 -11.75 -5.05
CA ASP A 403 -19.71 -11.38 -5.19
C ASP A 403 -19.91 -10.12 -6.03
N HIS A 404 -18.98 -9.15 -5.93
CA HIS A 404 -19.10 -7.93 -6.71
C HIS A 404 -18.98 -8.19 -8.21
N GLN A 405 -18.15 -9.13 -8.68
CA GLN A 405 -18.10 -9.53 -10.09
C GLN A 405 -19.37 -10.34 -10.51
N ILE A 406 -19.92 -11.17 -9.61
CA ILE A 406 -21.18 -11.87 -9.88
C ILE A 406 -22.35 -10.89 -10.06
N PHE A 407 -22.39 -9.84 -9.22
CA PHE A 407 -23.43 -8.81 -9.26
C PHE A 407 -23.06 -7.61 -10.15
N ASP A 408 -21.96 -7.66 -10.91
CA ASP A 408 -21.47 -6.61 -11.81
C ASP A 408 -21.40 -5.25 -11.08
N ARG A 409 -20.70 -5.21 -9.95
CA ARG A 409 -20.48 -4.04 -9.13
C ARG A 409 -19.02 -3.64 -9.16
N PHE A 410 -18.77 -2.34 -9.12
CA PHE A 410 -17.41 -1.82 -8.97
C PHE A 410 -16.89 -2.09 -7.56
N HIS A 411 -15.65 -2.58 -7.48
CA HIS A 411 -14.89 -2.74 -6.24
C HIS A 411 -13.73 -1.75 -6.22
N LYS A 412 -13.61 -1.00 -5.13
CA LYS A 412 -12.54 -0.01 -4.94
C LYS A 412 -11.62 -0.46 -3.81
N TYR A 413 -10.31 -0.40 -4.05
CA TYR A 413 -9.33 -0.58 -2.98
C TYR A 413 -9.26 0.67 -2.09
N ASN A 414 -8.89 0.48 -0.83
CA ASN A 414 -8.63 1.55 0.12
C ASN A 414 -7.16 1.48 0.55
N LEU A 415 -6.42 2.56 0.32
CA LEU A 415 -5.08 2.73 0.89
C LEU A 415 -5.19 3.34 2.30
N ARG A 416 -4.22 3.05 3.17
CA ARG A 416 -4.12 3.72 4.48
C ARG A 416 -4.05 5.24 4.36
N SER A 417 -3.42 5.76 3.29
CA SER A 417 -3.41 7.18 2.97
C SER A 417 -4.80 7.79 2.79
N ASP A 418 -5.81 7.01 2.40
CA ASP A 418 -7.18 7.51 2.26
C ASP A 418 -7.81 7.82 3.62
N LYS A 419 -7.41 7.13 4.70
CA LYS A 419 -7.80 7.47 6.08
C LYS A 419 -7.14 8.77 6.54
N ALA A 420 -5.86 8.97 6.25
CA ALA A 420 -5.16 10.23 6.52
C ALA A 420 -5.72 11.40 5.70
N ARG A 421 -6.17 11.13 4.45
CA ARG A 421 -6.87 12.11 3.62
C ARG A 421 -8.28 12.43 4.12
N SER A 422 -9.00 11.45 4.68
CA SER A 422 -10.34 11.68 5.23
C SER A 422 -10.29 12.55 6.50
N GLY A 423 -9.22 12.49 7.28
CA GLY A 423 -8.93 13.44 8.36
C GLY A 423 -8.70 14.88 7.87
N LYS A 424 -8.17 15.06 6.64
CA LYS A 424 -8.05 16.39 5.99
C LYS A 424 -9.36 16.94 5.42
N VAL A 425 -10.37 16.11 5.23
CA VAL A 425 -11.71 16.51 4.74
C VAL A 425 -12.58 17.07 5.89
N ALA A 426 -12.22 16.85 7.14
CA ALA A 426 -12.71 17.66 8.23
C ALA A 426 -12.08 19.05 8.06
N LEU A 427 -12.80 19.98 7.39
CA LEU A 427 -12.49 21.40 7.35
C LEU A 427 -12.01 21.82 8.73
N THR A 428 -10.79 22.33 8.82
CA THR A 428 -10.29 22.86 10.09
C THR A 428 -11.27 23.92 10.59
N LEU A 429 -11.43 24.07 11.91
CA LEU A 429 -12.27 25.15 12.48
C LEU A 429 -11.88 26.51 11.89
N LYS A 430 -10.65 26.70 11.45
CA LYS A 430 -10.13 27.89 10.81
C LYS A 430 -10.66 28.04 9.37
N GLU A 431 -10.78 26.95 8.61
CA GLU A 431 -11.39 26.96 7.26
C GLU A 431 -12.91 27.14 7.35
N LEU A 432 -13.56 26.51 8.35
CA LEU A 432 -14.98 26.74 8.63
C LEU A 432 -15.28 28.21 9.02
N SER A 433 -14.36 28.88 9.72
CA SER A 433 -14.50 30.29 10.10
C SER A 433 -14.30 31.27 8.95
N GLN A 434 -13.79 30.81 7.80
CA GLN A 434 -13.63 31.62 6.58
C GLN A 434 -14.87 31.64 5.69
N PHE A 435 -15.88 30.78 5.96
CA PHE A 435 -17.14 30.80 5.20
C PHE A 435 -18.03 31.92 5.66
N GLU A 436 -18.52 32.70 4.69
CA GLU A 436 -19.54 33.72 4.91
C GLU A 436 -20.95 33.20 4.53
N PRO A 437 -22.01 33.72 5.14
CA PRO A 437 -23.38 33.40 4.73
C PRO A 437 -23.61 33.75 3.24
N GLY A 438 -23.78 32.72 2.42
CA GLY A 438 -23.92 32.84 0.96
C GLY A 438 -22.88 32.06 0.17
N ASP A 439 -21.87 31.53 0.81
CA ASP A 439 -20.88 30.68 0.15
C ASP A 439 -21.48 29.32 -0.26
N PHE A 440 -21.12 28.86 -1.46
CA PHE A 440 -21.56 27.59 -1.97
C PHE A 440 -20.66 26.46 -1.39
N VAL A 441 -21.25 25.59 -0.61
CA VAL A 441 -20.57 24.38 -0.06
C VAL A 441 -21.18 23.12 -0.66
N VAL A 442 -20.33 22.17 -1.03
CA VAL A 442 -20.73 20.86 -1.52
C VAL A 442 -20.48 19.83 -0.44
N HIS A 443 -21.55 19.23 0.09
CA HIS A 443 -21.42 18.15 1.05
C HIS A 443 -21.20 16.83 0.33
N ILE A 444 -20.02 16.22 0.51
CA ILE A 444 -19.62 14.97 -0.19
C ILE A 444 -20.66 13.84 -0.03
N CYS A 445 -21.27 13.71 1.13
CA CYS A 445 -22.31 12.69 1.38
C CYS A 445 -23.64 12.97 0.67
N LEU A 446 -23.91 14.21 0.27
CA LEU A 446 -25.17 14.60 -0.38
C LEU A 446 -25.12 14.54 -1.90
N LEU A 447 -23.91 14.43 -2.50
CA LEU A 447 -23.74 14.24 -3.94
C LEU A 447 -24.42 12.97 -4.50
N TYR A 448 -24.66 11.98 -3.63
CA TYR A 448 -25.28 10.71 -4.00
C TYR A 448 -26.73 10.55 -3.57
N THR A 449 -27.30 11.53 -2.85
CA THR A 449 -28.64 11.44 -2.27
C THR A 449 -29.62 12.53 -2.72
N SER A 450 -29.15 13.55 -3.44
CA SER A 450 -30.03 14.55 -4.03
C SER A 450 -30.59 14.04 -5.37
N PRO A 451 -31.91 13.95 -5.54
CA PRO A 451 -32.48 13.72 -6.85
C PRO A 451 -32.03 14.84 -7.80
N SER A 452 -31.66 14.45 -9.01
CA SER A 452 -31.34 15.41 -10.06
C SER A 452 -32.53 16.35 -10.30
N PRO A 453 -32.31 17.65 -10.59
CA PRO A 453 -33.39 18.55 -11.01
C PRO A 453 -34.17 18.07 -12.26
N ARG A 454 -33.71 16.98 -12.88
CA ARG A 454 -34.41 16.32 -14.00
C ARG A 454 -35.35 15.19 -13.56
N ASP A 455 -35.37 14.86 -12.28
CA ASP A 455 -36.24 13.80 -11.70
C ASP A 455 -37.47 14.42 -10.97
N ALA A 456 -37.70 15.71 -11.12
CA ALA A 456 -38.84 16.43 -10.61
C ALA A 456 -39.80 16.82 -11.74
#